data_3cd297c59b5abb2989cd40024218cfa6
#
_entry.id   3cd297c59b5abb2989cd40024218cfa6
#
_cell.length_a   1.000
_cell.length_b   1.000
_cell.length_c   1.000
_cell.angle_alpha   90.00
_cell.angle_beta   90.00
_cell.angle_gamma   90.00
#
_symmetry.space_group_name_H-M   'P 1'
#
loop_
_entity.id
_entity.type
_entity.pdbx_description
1 polymer ?
#
loop_
_entity_poly.entity_id
_entity_poly.type
_entity_poly.pdbx_seq_one_letter_code
_entity_poly.pdbx_strand_id
1 'polypeptide(L)'
;DFADAQLDRIRVDSRLTYEALLEFTAEYIPEMPGLLEHYTGRQPIFDLYDVENEIQRALERKVELKSGGYLIIDQTEAMTTVDINTGAFVGHRNLDDTIFNTNIEATQAIARQLRLRNLGGIIIIDFIDMSNEDHRRRVLHSLEQALSKDRVKTSINGFSQLGLVEMTRKRTRESVEHVLCNECPTCHGRGTVKSVETVCYEIMREIVRVHHAYDSDR
;
A
#
# COMPACT_ATOMS: atom_id res chain seq x y z
N ASP A 1 13.37 -14.97 -14.51
CA ASP A 1 13.27 -14.04 -13.36
C ASP A 1 12.90 -14.71 -12.03
N PHE A 2 12.44 -15.98 -12.02
CA PHE A 2 12.26 -16.77 -10.81
C PHE A 2 13.52 -17.59 -10.44
N ALA A 3 14.52 -17.67 -11.32
CA ALA A 3 15.71 -18.49 -11.14
C ALA A 3 16.61 -18.08 -9.95
N ASP A 4 16.55 -16.81 -9.52
CA ASP A 4 17.34 -16.29 -8.38
C ASP A 4 16.64 -16.40 -7.02
N ALA A 5 15.37 -16.80 -6.98
CA ALA A 5 14.68 -17.05 -5.73
C ALA A 5 14.90 -18.51 -5.34
N GLN A 6 15.40 -18.77 -4.14
CA GLN A 6 15.36 -20.11 -3.56
C GLN A 6 13.87 -20.49 -3.36
N LEU A 7 13.30 -21.09 -4.41
CA LEU A 7 11.93 -21.59 -4.39
C LEU A 7 11.96 -23.02 -3.94
N ASP A 8 11.32 -23.32 -2.81
CA ASP A 8 11.18 -24.69 -2.32
C ASP A 8 10.06 -25.41 -3.08
N ARG A 9 8.99 -24.67 -3.45
CA ARG A 9 7.78 -25.29 -3.99
C ARG A 9 6.87 -24.27 -4.67
N ILE A 10 6.21 -24.70 -5.75
CA ILE A 10 5.16 -23.95 -6.46
C ILE A 10 3.89 -24.81 -6.46
N ARG A 11 2.85 -24.37 -5.78
CA ARG A 11 1.56 -25.07 -5.70
C ARG A 11 0.51 -24.39 -6.57
N VAL A 12 -0.22 -25.21 -7.30
CA VAL A 12 -1.29 -24.76 -8.22
C VAL A 12 -2.53 -25.64 -7.98
N ASP A 13 -3.67 -25.03 -7.74
CA ASP A 13 -4.95 -25.72 -7.50
C ASP A 13 -5.74 -26.01 -8.80
N SER A 14 -5.54 -25.20 -9.83
CA SER A 14 -6.12 -25.43 -11.16
C SER A 14 -5.34 -26.48 -11.92
N ARG A 15 -5.98 -27.61 -12.24
CA ARG A 15 -5.39 -28.69 -13.03
C ARG A 15 -4.91 -28.22 -14.41
N LEU A 16 -5.74 -27.42 -15.10
CA LEU A 16 -5.40 -26.89 -16.42
C LEU A 16 -4.15 -25.99 -16.35
N THR A 17 -4.09 -25.11 -15.34
CA THR A 17 -2.93 -24.24 -15.14
C THR A 17 -1.68 -25.03 -14.76
N TYR A 18 -1.82 -26.07 -13.94
CA TYR A 18 -0.73 -26.95 -13.56
C TYR A 18 -0.14 -27.68 -14.77
N GLU A 19 -0.99 -28.29 -15.63
CA GLU A 19 -0.58 -28.97 -16.84
C GLU A 19 0.13 -28.02 -17.83
N ALA A 20 -0.43 -26.82 -18.05
CA ALA A 20 0.19 -25.78 -18.89
C ALA A 20 1.55 -25.30 -18.34
N LEU A 21 1.68 -25.15 -17.02
CA LEU A 21 2.94 -24.80 -16.38
C LEU A 21 3.99 -25.92 -16.49
N LEU A 22 3.58 -27.19 -16.39
CA LEU A 22 4.48 -28.33 -16.59
C LEU A 22 5.06 -28.34 -17.99
N GLU A 23 4.23 -28.18 -19.01
CA GLU A 23 4.67 -28.12 -20.41
C GLU A 23 5.64 -26.94 -20.63
N PHE A 24 5.24 -25.74 -20.18
CA PHE A 24 6.07 -24.54 -20.30
C PHE A 24 7.42 -24.68 -19.59
N THR A 25 7.41 -25.16 -18.34
CA THR A 25 8.66 -25.28 -17.57
C THR A 25 9.57 -26.37 -18.09
N ALA A 26 9.04 -27.46 -18.60
CA ALA A 26 9.83 -28.53 -19.23
C ALA A 26 10.59 -28.03 -20.48
N GLU A 27 9.99 -27.11 -21.23
CA GLU A 27 10.59 -26.55 -22.45
C GLU A 27 11.59 -25.43 -22.15
N TYR A 28 11.25 -24.51 -21.24
CA TYR A 28 12.01 -23.26 -21.03
C TYR A 28 12.83 -23.22 -19.73
N ILE A 29 12.50 -24.02 -18.71
CA ILE A 29 13.15 -24.01 -17.40
C ILE A 29 13.23 -25.43 -16.83
N PRO A 30 14.15 -26.27 -17.33
CA PRO A 30 14.21 -27.72 -17.03
C PRO A 30 14.35 -28.07 -15.54
N GLU A 31 14.83 -27.14 -14.72
CA GLU A 31 15.02 -27.34 -13.27
C GLU A 31 13.72 -27.14 -12.45
N MET A 32 12.69 -26.54 -13.04
CA MET A 32 11.48 -26.15 -12.35
C MET A 32 10.37 -27.21 -12.22
N PRO A 33 10.23 -28.18 -13.13
CA PRO A 33 9.15 -29.17 -13.02
C PRO A 33 9.10 -29.93 -11.69
N GLY A 34 10.27 -30.19 -11.07
CA GLY A 34 10.38 -30.83 -9.78
C GLY A 34 9.87 -30.01 -8.58
N LEU A 35 9.66 -28.72 -8.76
CA LEU A 35 9.13 -27.80 -7.74
C LEU A 35 7.61 -27.60 -7.86
N LEU A 36 7.01 -27.98 -9.01
CA LEU A 36 5.57 -27.84 -9.26
C LEU A 36 4.78 -28.95 -8.55
N GLU A 37 3.76 -28.56 -7.83
CA GLU A 37 2.87 -29.47 -7.12
C GLU A 37 1.41 -29.11 -7.42
N HIS A 38 0.62 -30.09 -7.91
CA HIS A 38 -0.81 -29.91 -8.03
C HIS A 38 -1.48 -30.05 -6.68
N TYR A 39 -2.10 -28.96 -6.20
CA TYR A 39 -2.79 -28.93 -4.93
C TYR A 39 -4.22 -29.46 -5.10
N THR A 40 -4.55 -30.54 -4.37
CA THR A 40 -5.86 -31.19 -4.39
C THR A 40 -6.56 -31.19 -3.03
N GLY A 41 -6.11 -30.33 -2.12
CA GLY A 41 -6.70 -30.18 -0.79
C GLY A 41 -8.14 -29.66 -0.84
N ARG A 42 -8.92 -29.90 0.24
CA ARG A 42 -10.31 -29.41 0.36
C ARG A 42 -10.40 -27.91 0.69
N GLN A 43 -9.41 -27.38 1.38
CA GLN A 43 -9.35 -25.97 1.75
C GLN A 43 -8.83 -25.17 0.55
N PRO A 44 -9.40 -24.01 0.22
CA PRO A 44 -8.84 -23.13 -0.81
C PRO A 44 -7.38 -22.83 -0.54
N ILE A 45 -6.55 -22.82 -1.58
CA ILE A 45 -5.09 -22.67 -1.41
C ILE A 45 -4.71 -21.30 -0.81
N PHE A 46 -5.47 -20.25 -1.11
CA PHE A 46 -5.24 -18.92 -0.56
C PHE A 46 -5.56 -18.84 0.93
N ASP A 47 -6.60 -19.53 1.39
CA ASP A 47 -6.92 -19.63 2.82
C ASP A 47 -5.84 -20.41 3.58
N LEU A 48 -5.29 -21.45 2.96
CA LEU A 48 -4.22 -22.27 3.57
C LEU A 48 -2.97 -21.44 3.90
N TYR A 49 -2.69 -20.42 3.11
CA TYR A 49 -1.50 -19.55 3.26
C TYR A 49 -1.83 -18.14 3.75
N ASP A 50 -3.04 -17.89 4.23
CA ASP A 50 -3.51 -16.57 4.71
C ASP A 50 -3.39 -15.45 3.66
N VAL A 51 -3.38 -15.82 2.36
CA VAL A 51 -3.21 -14.87 1.25
C VAL A 51 -4.39 -13.94 1.13
N GLU A 52 -5.62 -14.44 1.34
CA GLU A 52 -6.84 -13.64 1.28
C GLU A 52 -6.84 -12.52 2.31
N ASN A 53 -6.45 -12.83 3.55
CA ASN A 53 -6.31 -11.83 4.60
C ASN A 53 -5.19 -10.80 4.31
N GLU A 54 -4.09 -11.23 3.70
CA GLU A 54 -3.03 -10.29 3.29
C GLU A 54 -3.51 -9.37 2.15
N ILE A 55 -4.35 -9.85 1.23
CA ILE A 55 -4.98 -9.01 0.20
C ILE A 55 -5.92 -7.99 0.85
N GLN A 56 -6.77 -8.40 1.80
CA GLN A 56 -7.66 -7.49 2.51
C GLN A 56 -6.87 -6.41 3.26
N ARG A 57 -5.81 -6.78 3.98
CA ARG A 57 -4.92 -5.81 4.65
C ARG A 57 -4.23 -4.87 3.65
N ALA A 58 -3.93 -5.36 2.45
CA ALA A 58 -3.33 -4.53 1.40
C ALA A 58 -4.31 -3.49 0.82
N LEU A 59 -5.61 -3.63 1.04
CA LEU A 59 -6.62 -2.64 0.66
C LEU A 59 -6.89 -1.62 1.79
N GLU A 60 -6.41 -1.88 3.01
CA GLU A 60 -6.57 -0.95 4.12
C GLU A 60 -5.62 0.25 3.97
N ARG A 61 -6.13 1.44 4.30
CA ARG A 61 -5.33 2.67 4.32
C ARG A 61 -4.25 2.63 5.39
N LYS A 62 -4.54 2.01 6.56
CA LYS A 62 -3.67 1.95 7.74
C LYS A 62 -2.90 0.64 7.78
N VAL A 63 -1.61 0.72 8.10
CA VAL A 63 -0.72 -0.44 8.30
C VAL A 63 -0.10 -0.35 9.67
N GLU A 64 -0.41 -1.31 10.54
CA GLU A 64 0.13 -1.37 11.89
C GLU A 64 1.60 -1.83 11.88
N LEU A 65 2.42 -1.22 12.74
CA LEU A 65 3.80 -1.60 13.01
C LEU A 65 3.88 -2.39 14.32
N LYS A 66 4.87 -3.27 14.44
CA LYS A 66 5.07 -4.08 15.67
C LYS A 66 5.40 -3.24 16.88
N SER A 67 6.03 -2.08 16.67
CA SER A 67 6.32 -1.10 17.73
C SER A 67 5.09 -0.39 18.29
N GLY A 68 3.91 -0.61 17.72
CA GLY A 68 2.67 0.09 18.07
C GLY A 68 2.45 1.39 17.28
N GLY A 69 3.41 1.79 16.44
CA GLY A 69 3.22 2.82 15.43
C GLY A 69 2.41 2.32 14.23
N TYR A 70 2.17 3.18 13.28
CA TYR A 70 1.45 2.81 12.05
C TYR A 70 1.82 3.71 10.87
N LEU A 71 1.58 3.19 9.67
CA LEU A 71 1.65 3.94 8.42
C LEU A 71 0.25 4.28 7.95
N ILE A 72 0.08 5.44 7.34
CA ILE A 72 -1.07 5.79 6.52
C ILE A 72 -0.58 5.87 5.08
N ILE A 73 -1.18 5.10 4.20
CA ILE A 73 -0.83 5.06 2.78
C ILE A 73 -2.02 5.57 1.99
N ASP A 74 -1.84 6.72 1.32
CA ASP A 74 -2.85 7.33 0.46
C ASP A 74 -2.36 7.35 -0.98
N GLN A 75 -3.18 6.83 -1.87
CA GLN A 75 -2.94 6.84 -3.31
C GLN A 75 -3.82 7.93 -3.94
N THR A 76 -3.18 8.96 -4.48
CA THR A 76 -3.87 10.01 -5.23
C THR A 76 -3.69 9.79 -6.74
N GLU A 77 -4.33 10.61 -7.56
CA GLU A 77 -4.16 10.55 -9.01
C GLU A 77 -2.70 10.75 -9.45
N ALA A 78 -1.97 11.64 -8.79
CA ALA A 78 -0.61 12.03 -9.19
C ALA A 78 0.50 11.26 -8.47
N MET A 79 0.31 10.90 -7.20
CA MET A 79 1.36 10.36 -6.34
C MET A 79 0.79 9.49 -5.22
N THR A 80 1.67 8.72 -4.59
CA THR A 80 1.39 8.00 -3.34
C THR A 80 2.05 8.75 -2.19
N THR A 81 1.33 8.96 -1.10
CA THR A 81 1.87 9.51 0.14
C THR A 81 1.88 8.45 1.23
N VAL A 82 2.92 8.45 2.05
CA VAL A 82 3.08 7.57 3.20
C VAL A 82 3.42 8.43 4.40
N ASP A 83 2.54 8.45 5.39
CA ASP A 83 2.70 9.16 6.66
C ASP A 83 2.97 8.15 7.79
N ILE A 84 3.97 8.41 8.63
CA ILE A 84 4.39 7.54 9.72
C ILE A 84 3.99 8.16 11.06
N ASN A 85 3.34 7.36 11.91
CA ASN A 85 2.88 7.78 13.23
C ASN A 85 3.39 6.84 14.33
N THR A 86 3.76 7.40 15.50
CA THR A 86 4.22 6.60 16.66
C THR A 86 3.09 5.84 17.36
N GLY A 87 1.82 6.15 17.08
CA GLY A 87 0.70 5.63 17.84
C GLY A 87 0.61 6.19 19.27
N ALA A 88 -0.13 5.48 20.13
CA ALA A 88 -0.37 5.91 21.52
C ALA A 88 0.83 5.66 22.47
N PHE A 89 1.82 4.88 22.06
CA PHE A 89 2.91 4.45 22.92
C PHE A 89 4.14 5.35 22.76
N VAL A 90 4.11 6.51 23.40
CA VAL A 90 5.29 7.37 23.52
C VAL A 90 5.97 7.04 24.86
N GLY A 91 7.02 6.24 24.84
CA GLY A 91 7.85 5.96 26.01
C GLY A 91 8.48 7.23 26.54
N HIS A 92 8.13 7.63 27.77
CA HIS A 92 8.54 8.90 28.37
C HIS A 92 10.07 9.08 28.62
N ARG A 93 10.90 8.05 28.42
CA ARG A 93 12.33 8.12 28.78
C ARG A 93 13.31 8.30 27.64
N ASN A 94 12.93 7.96 26.38
CA ASN A 94 13.79 8.16 25.20
C ASN A 94 12.88 8.35 23.97
N LEU A 95 12.28 9.53 23.85
CA LEU A 95 11.43 9.88 22.71
C LEU A 95 12.20 9.76 21.38
N ASP A 96 13.45 10.25 21.34
CA ASP A 96 14.28 10.20 20.14
C ASP A 96 14.59 8.77 19.68
N ASP A 97 14.88 7.86 20.62
CA ASP A 97 15.12 6.44 20.30
C ASP A 97 13.84 5.74 19.84
N THR A 98 12.70 6.09 20.43
CA THR A 98 11.39 5.54 20.01
C THR A 98 11.07 5.98 18.60
N ILE A 99 11.22 7.26 18.28
CA ILE A 99 11.03 7.83 16.94
C ILE A 99 11.96 7.13 15.95
N PHE A 100 13.24 7.04 16.26
CA PHE A 100 14.22 6.40 15.41
C PHE A 100 13.87 4.94 15.11
N ASN A 101 13.54 4.15 16.14
CA ASN A 101 13.18 2.74 15.98
C ASN A 101 11.88 2.56 15.18
N THR A 102 10.87 3.41 15.40
CA THR A 102 9.64 3.41 14.62
C THR A 102 9.92 3.73 13.15
N ASN A 103 10.74 4.74 12.87
CA ASN A 103 11.14 5.09 11.51
C ASN A 103 11.95 3.97 10.82
N ILE A 104 12.85 3.29 11.52
CA ILE A 104 13.59 2.12 11.00
C ILE A 104 12.61 0.96 10.68
N GLU A 105 11.67 0.66 11.56
CA GLU A 105 10.66 -0.37 11.29
C GLU A 105 9.79 0.01 10.09
N ALA A 106 9.38 1.28 10.01
CA ALA A 106 8.60 1.82 8.91
C ALA A 106 9.28 1.60 7.56
N THR A 107 10.61 1.71 7.44
CA THR A 107 11.32 1.48 6.17
C THR A 107 11.08 0.09 5.60
N GLN A 108 11.07 -0.94 6.45
CA GLN A 108 10.82 -2.33 6.04
C GLN A 108 9.36 -2.54 5.65
N ALA A 109 8.44 -1.96 6.43
CA ALA A 109 7.01 -2.03 6.16
C ALA A 109 6.67 -1.31 4.85
N ILE A 110 7.21 -0.11 4.61
CA ILE A 110 7.03 0.64 3.36
C ILE A 110 7.48 -0.18 2.16
N ALA A 111 8.72 -0.68 2.16
CA ALA A 111 9.23 -1.48 1.05
C ALA A 111 8.36 -2.73 0.78
N ARG A 112 7.83 -3.37 1.83
CA ARG A 112 6.88 -4.49 1.69
C ARG A 112 5.56 -4.03 1.07
N GLN A 113 4.98 -2.92 1.55
CA GLN A 113 3.70 -2.40 1.07
C GLN A 113 3.78 -1.92 -0.38
N LEU A 114 4.87 -1.28 -0.79
CA LEU A 114 5.06 -0.86 -2.18
C LEU A 114 5.04 -2.06 -3.14
N ARG A 115 5.66 -3.19 -2.75
CA ARG A 115 5.62 -4.43 -3.54
C ARG A 115 4.26 -5.10 -3.50
N LEU A 116 3.67 -5.27 -2.30
CA LEU A 116 2.41 -5.98 -2.09
C LEU A 116 1.26 -5.30 -2.83
N ARG A 117 1.16 -3.97 -2.70
CA ARG A 117 0.12 -3.16 -3.34
C ARG A 117 0.45 -2.78 -4.79
N ASN A 118 1.66 -3.11 -5.25
CA ASN A 118 2.21 -2.71 -6.55
C ASN A 118 2.13 -1.18 -6.80
N LEU A 119 2.49 -0.40 -5.78
CA LEU A 119 2.51 1.07 -5.88
C LEU A 119 3.70 1.53 -6.71
N GLY A 120 3.49 2.53 -7.57
CA GLY A 120 4.52 3.08 -8.43
C GLY A 120 4.22 4.52 -8.85
N GLY A 121 5.17 5.14 -9.49
CA GLY A 121 5.17 6.56 -9.81
C GLY A 121 5.93 7.37 -8.76
N ILE A 122 5.48 8.58 -8.46
CA ILE A 122 6.03 9.44 -7.41
C ILE A 122 5.51 8.96 -6.06
N ILE A 123 6.40 8.82 -5.10
CA ILE A 123 6.09 8.40 -3.72
C ILE A 123 6.74 9.39 -2.78
N ILE A 124 5.96 9.96 -1.88
CA ILE A 124 6.41 10.90 -0.85
C ILE A 124 6.22 10.23 0.50
N ILE A 125 7.28 10.20 1.30
CA ILE A 125 7.28 9.55 2.61
C ILE A 125 7.55 10.63 3.66
N ASP A 126 6.64 10.76 4.62
CA ASP A 126 6.74 11.64 5.77
C ASP A 126 7.16 10.81 7.00
N PHE A 127 8.46 10.82 7.28
CA PHE A 127 9.02 10.18 8.47
C PHE A 127 8.77 11.07 9.69
N ILE A 128 8.59 10.43 10.86
CA ILE A 128 8.51 11.17 12.11
C ILE A 128 9.78 12.01 12.28
N ASP A 129 9.62 13.28 12.62
CA ASP A 129 10.71 14.24 12.71
C ASP A 129 11.85 13.74 13.59
N MET A 130 13.07 13.84 13.07
CA MET A 130 14.31 13.50 13.75
C MET A 130 15.23 14.71 13.80
N SER A 131 15.65 15.11 15.01
CA SER A 131 16.61 16.18 15.21
C SER A 131 18.05 15.76 14.89
N ASN A 132 18.36 14.46 15.03
CA ASN A 132 19.69 13.90 14.83
C ASN A 132 19.93 13.52 13.36
N GLU A 133 20.90 14.16 12.72
CA GLU A 133 21.30 13.90 11.33
C GLU A 133 21.82 12.48 11.10
N ASP A 134 22.42 11.84 12.12
CA ASP A 134 22.86 10.45 12.01
C ASP A 134 21.66 9.49 11.95
N HIS A 135 20.60 9.77 12.71
CA HIS A 135 19.35 9.02 12.63
C HIS A 135 18.73 9.14 11.25
N ARG A 136 18.65 10.33 10.66
CA ARG A 136 18.16 10.56 9.29
C ARG A 136 18.93 9.73 8.27
N ARG A 137 20.27 9.77 8.31
CA ARG A 137 21.13 8.97 7.41
C ARG A 137 20.87 7.47 7.55
N ARG A 138 20.74 6.96 8.77
CA ARG A 138 20.51 5.54 9.05
C ARG A 138 19.12 5.10 8.59
N VAL A 139 18.09 5.92 8.75
CA VAL A 139 16.73 5.64 8.24
C VAL A 139 16.74 5.59 6.72
N LEU A 140 17.39 6.57 6.07
CA LEU A 140 17.50 6.59 4.62
C LEU A 140 18.23 5.33 4.08
N HIS A 141 19.37 4.99 4.69
CA HIS A 141 20.11 3.79 4.33
C HIS A 141 19.30 2.50 4.54
N SER A 142 18.53 2.41 5.64
CA SER A 142 17.62 1.29 5.89
C SER A 142 16.53 1.17 4.81
N LEU A 143 15.97 2.30 4.36
CA LEU A 143 14.99 2.33 3.28
C LEU A 143 15.61 1.85 1.96
N GLU A 144 16.81 2.34 1.62
CA GLU A 144 17.55 1.92 0.43
C GLU A 144 17.82 0.41 0.44
N GLN A 145 18.27 -0.14 1.58
CA GLN A 145 18.48 -1.58 1.75
C GLN A 145 17.18 -2.39 1.64
N ALA A 146 16.07 -1.89 2.17
CA ALA A 146 14.79 -2.57 2.07
C ALA A 146 14.28 -2.61 0.62
N LEU A 147 14.49 -1.51 -0.12
CA LEU A 147 14.10 -1.38 -1.52
C LEU A 147 15.05 -2.09 -2.48
N SER A 148 16.31 -2.35 -2.11
CA SER A 148 17.24 -3.11 -2.96
C SER A 148 16.78 -4.55 -3.23
N LYS A 149 15.89 -5.09 -2.39
CA LYS A 149 15.24 -6.39 -2.57
C LYS A 149 14.09 -6.35 -3.59
N ASP A 150 13.70 -5.14 -4.03
CA ASP A 150 12.66 -4.98 -5.04
C ASP A 150 13.28 -5.14 -6.43
N ARG A 151 12.66 -5.95 -7.27
CA ARG A 151 13.07 -6.16 -8.67
C ARG A 151 12.74 -4.96 -9.57
N VAL A 152 11.86 -4.08 -9.09
CA VAL A 152 11.44 -2.89 -9.82
C VAL A 152 12.41 -1.75 -9.54
N LYS A 153 12.82 -1.05 -10.60
CA LYS A 153 13.73 0.09 -10.47
C LYS A 153 13.11 1.18 -9.61
N THR A 154 13.84 1.56 -8.55
CA THR A 154 13.53 2.66 -7.64
C THR A 154 14.64 3.72 -7.69
N SER A 155 14.30 4.96 -7.38
CA SER A 155 15.23 6.06 -7.21
C SER A 155 14.81 6.89 -6.00
N ILE A 156 15.71 7.16 -5.08
CA ILE A 156 15.49 7.93 -3.85
C ILE A 156 16.32 9.20 -3.91
N ASN A 157 15.70 10.36 -3.65
CA ASN A 157 16.39 11.67 -3.64
C ASN A 157 16.87 12.10 -2.27
N GLY A 158 16.55 11.31 -1.21
CA GLY A 158 16.88 11.65 0.17
C GLY A 158 15.86 12.59 0.82
N PHE A 159 16.23 13.17 1.98
CA PHE A 159 15.37 14.12 2.69
C PHE A 159 15.37 15.48 2.00
N SER A 160 14.20 16.02 1.75
CA SER A 160 13.99 17.38 1.26
C SER A 160 14.18 18.40 2.39
N GLN A 161 14.15 19.68 2.04
CA GLN A 161 14.19 20.78 3.04
C GLN A 161 13.00 20.76 4.01
N LEU A 162 11.90 20.15 3.62
CA LEU A 162 10.69 19.97 4.44
C LEU A 162 10.73 18.71 5.30
N GLY A 163 11.83 17.91 5.27
CA GLY A 163 11.95 16.67 6.02
C GLY A 163 11.29 15.45 5.36
N LEU A 164 10.75 15.59 4.15
CA LEU A 164 10.10 14.52 3.41
C LEU A 164 11.13 13.73 2.59
N VAL A 165 10.94 12.41 2.46
CA VAL A 165 11.72 11.59 1.54
C VAL A 165 10.95 11.44 0.22
N GLU A 166 11.60 11.85 -0.86
CA GLU A 166 11.07 11.78 -2.20
C GLU A 166 11.66 10.58 -2.94
N MET A 167 10.82 9.76 -3.51
CA MET A 167 11.27 8.63 -4.31
C MET A 167 10.38 8.38 -5.52
N THR A 168 10.92 7.64 -6.48
CA THR A 168 10.15 7.11 -7.60
C THR A 168 10.31 5.61 -7.70
N ARG A 169 9.24 4.92 -8.08
CA ARG A 169 9.24 3.50 -8.38
C ARG A 169 8.58 3.28 -9.75
N LYS A 170 9.24 2.56 -10.65
CA LYS A 170 8.69 2.32 -11.99
C LYS A 170 7.34 1.62 -11.89
N ARG A 171 6.31 2.14 -12.56
CA ARG A 171 5.01 1.44 -12.68
C ARG A 171 5.18 0.28 -13.65
N THR A 172 4.89 -0.93 -13.21
CA THR A 172 4.96 -2.16 -14.02
C THR A 172 3.58 -2.71 -14.34
N ARG A 173 2.64 -2.52 -13.41
CA ARG A 173 1.23 -2.95 -13.49
C ARG A 173 0.38 -1.95 -12.72
N GLU A 174 -0.93 -2.09 -12.79
CA GLU A 174 -1.88 -1.36 -11.96
C GLU A 174 -1.76 -1.77 -10.49
N SER A 175 -2.14 -0.89 -9.57
CA SER A 175 -2.13 -1.19 -8.15
C SER A 175 -3.22 -2.22 -7.80
N VAL A 176 -3.02 -2.94 -6.70
CA VAL A 176 -3.99 -3.94 -6.21
C VAL A 176 -5.36 -3.30 -5.97
N GLU A 177 -5.39 -2.08 -5.43
CA GLU A 177 -6.62 -1.31 -5.22
C GLU A 177 -7.35 -1.03 -6.54
N HIS A 178 -6.62 -0.61 -7.58
CA HIS A 178 -7.22 -0.32 -8.89
C HIS A 178 -7.79 -1.58 -9.58
N VAL A 179 -7.18 -2.74 -9.34
CA VAL A 179 -7.63 -4.03 -9.91
C VAL A 179 -8.82 -4.60 -9.16
N LEU A 180 -8.88 -4.44 -7.83
CA LEU A 180 -9.86 -5.12 -6.98
C LEU A 180 -11.01 -4.24 -6.52
N CYS A 181 -10.89 -2.90 -6.61
CA CYS A 181 -11.87 -1.95 -6.09
C CYS A 181 -12.50 -1.13 -7.20
N ASN A 182 -13.74 -0.69 -6.97
CA ASN A 182 -14.43 0.31 -7.78
C ASN A 182 -14.57 1.61 -6.98
N GLU A 183 -14.71 2.72 -7.70
CA GLU A 183 -14.99 4.00 -7.07
C GLU A 183 -16.29 3.96 -6.24
N CYS A 184 -16.25 4.53 -5.04
CA CYS A 184 -17.42 4.59 -4.16
C CYS A 184 -18.53 5.44 -4.79
N PRO A 185 -19.75 4.90 -5.04
CA PRO A 185 -20.84 5.64 -5.68
C PRO A 185 -21.37 6.80 -4.82
N THR A 186 -21.07 6.80 -3.51
CA THR A 186 -21.55 7.83 -2.58
C THR A 186 -20.63 9.05 -2.53
N CYS A 187 -19.33 8.84 -2.43
CA CYS A 187 -18.37 9.95 -2.27
C CYS A 187 -17.51 10.21 -3.51
N HIS A 188 -17.55 9.35 -4.51
CA HIS A 188 -16.75 9.44 -5.74
C HIS A 188 -15.26 9.68 -5.43
N GLY A 189 -14.66 8.82 -4.60
CA GLY A 189 -13.26 8.89 -4.20
C GLY A 189 -12.91 9.98 -3.18
N ARG A 190 -13.85 10.86 -2.79
CA ARG A 190 -13.56 11.98 -1.87
C ARG A 190 -13.29 11.56 -0.43
N GLY A 191 -13.75 10.37 -0.01
CA GLY A 191 -13.63 9.90 1.39
C GLY A 191 -14.56 10.60 2.39
N THR A 192 -15.30 11.61 1.97
CA THR A 192 -16.25 12.38 2.81
C THR A 192 -17.57 12.62 2.09
N VAL A 193 -18.64 12.74 2.84
CA VAL A 193 -19.96 13.12 2.37
C VAL A 193 -20.45 14.34 3.16
N LYS A 194 -21.40 15.09 2.58
CA LYS A 194 -22.02 16.22 3.29
C LYS A 194 -22.71 15.74 4.57
N SER A 195 -22.62 16.52 5.64
CA SER A 195 -23.37 16.24 6.86
C SER A 195 -24.87 16.35 6.61
N VAL A 196 -25.65 15.64 7.42
CA VAL A 196 -27.13 15.71 7.35
C VAL A 196 -27.62 17.15 7.49
N GLU A 197 -27.02 17.92 8.39
CA GLU A 197 -27.36 19.33 8.59
C GLU A 197 -27.13 20.17 7.33
N THR A 198 -25.97 19.98 6.65
CA THR A 198 -25.67 20.65 5.38
C THR A 198 -26.70 20.33 4.31
N VAL A 199 -27.12 19.05 4.20
CA VAL A 199 -28.14 18.63 3.24
C VAL A 199 -29.50 19.26 3.57
N CYS A 200 -29.89 19.33 4.85
CA CYS A 200 -31.11 20.00 5.27
C CYS A 200 -31.13 21.49 4.87
N TYR A 201 -30.03 22.20 5.08
CA TYR A 201 -29.94 23.60 4.67
C TYR A 201 -29.97 23.76 3.14
N GLU A 202 -29.43 22.84 2.38
CA GLU A 202 -29.54 22.85 0.92
C GLU A 202 -30.97 22.66 0.45
N ILE A 203 -31.70 21.73 1.05
CA ILE A 203 -33.13 21.49 0.76
C ILE A 203 -33.94 22.77 1.07
N MET A 204 -33.72 23.37 2.25
CA MET A 204 -34.43 24.61 2.60
C MET A 204 -34.16 25.75 1.63
N ARG A 205 -32.91 25.92 1.23
CA ARG A 205 -32.54 26.93 0.19
C ARG A 205 -33.21 26.66 -1.15
N GLU A 206 -33.31 25.39 -1.54
CA GLU A 206 -33.96 25.02 -2.80
C GLU A 206 -35.47 25.27 -2.76
N ILE A 207 -36.14 24.98 -1.63
CA ILE A 207 -37.54 25.30 -1.43
C ILE A 207 -37.80 26.81 -1.58
N VAL A 208 -36.93 27.65 -1.01
CA VAL A 208 -37.04 29.13 -1.12
C VAL A 208 -36.83 29.58 -2.55
N ARG A 209 -35.84 29.00 -3.30
CA ARG A 209 -35.61 29.33 -4.71
C ARG A 209 -36.82 28.98 -5.57
N VAL A 210 -37.36 27.80 -5.39
CA VAL A 210 -38.54 27.34 -6.14
C VAL A 210 -39.74 28.28 -5.84
N HIS A 211 -39.96 28.63 -4.58
CA HIS A 211 -41.02 29.55 -4.19
C HIS A 211 -40.90 30.91 -4.88
N HIS A 212 -39.71 31.51 -4.88
CA HIS A 212 -39.48 32.78 -5.55
C HIS A 212 -39.62 32.70 -7.08
N ALA A 213 -39.20 31.59 -7.70
CA ALA A 213 -39.39 31.41 -9.15
C ALA A 213 -40.87 31.33 -9.52
N TYR A 214 -41.73 30.70 -8.73
CA TYR A 214 -43.17 30.66 -9.00
C TYR A 214 -43.95 31.95 -8.64
N ASP A 215 -43.44 32.78 -7.68
CA ASP A 215 -44.06 34.07 -7.34
C ASP A 215 -43.70 35.19 -8.34
N SER A 216 -42.58 35.04 -9.08
CA SER A 216 -42.17 36.01 -10.10
C SER A 216 -42.98 35.92 -11.42
N ASP A 217 -43.74 34.86 -11.61
CA ASP A 217 -44.59 34.63 -12.80
C ASP A 217 -46.06 35.03 -12.58
N ARG A 218 -46.37 35.73 -11.48
CA ARG A 218 -47.66 36.36 -11.19
C ARG A 218 -47.54 37.89 -11.19
#